data_d0729d8e7f564419c3c2018d2a030e67
#
_entry.id   d0729d8e7f564419c3c2018d2a030e67
#
_cell.length_a   1.000
_cell.length_b   1.000
_cell.length_c   1.000
_cell.angle_alpha   90.00
_cell.angle_beta   90.00
_cell.angle_gamma   90.00
#
_symmetry.space_group_name_H-M   'P 1'
#
loop_
_entity.id
_entity.type
_entity.pdbx_description
1 polymer ?
#
loop_
_entity_poly.entity_id
_entity_poly.type
_entity_poly.pdbx_seq_one_letter_code
_entity_poly.pdbx_strand_id
1 'polypeptide(L)'
;MSALKFSHRVAMTVIVMLLLAGCVSQQKYDALQSRYDQLNQTMSSEITAKQMHVERLQNAIKVTVNDQLLFPSGDWQMPATAQQTIGKMVPILAPMQQTKIMVNGYTDNVPIGPGLMRQGITSNLVLSQKRADNVMNFMVSQGVNSSLVSAQGFGDANPVAPNDTAEGQAQNRRVELTLAGSGN
;
A
#
# COMPACT_ATOMS: atom_id res chain seq x y z
N MET A 1 -45.93 20.92 32.40
CA MET A 1 -44.71 20.27 32.94
C MET A 1 -44.14 19.13 32.06
N SER A 2 -44.83 18.63 31.05
CA SER A 2 -44.39 17.48 30.23
C SER A 2 -43.44 17.86 29.06
N ALA A 3 -43.58 19.06 28.48
CA ALA A 3 -42.76 19.49 27.34
C ALA A 3 -41.27 19.73 27.70
N LEU A 4 -41.00 20.19 28.92
CA LEU A 4 -39.62 20.47 29.38
C LEU A 4 -38.81 19.17 29.57
N LYS A 5 -39.44 18.09 30.01
CA LYS A 5 -38.79 16.77 30.21
C LYS A 5 -38.46 16.06 28.89
N PHE A 6 -39.24 16.33 27.83
CA PHE A 6 -39.00 15.75 26.49
C PHE A 6 -37.79 16.42 25.83
N SER A 7 -37.67 17.75 25.94
CA SER A 7 -36.52 18.50 25.41
C SER A 7 -35.17 18.04 26.02
N HIS A 8 -35.11 17.80 27.33
CA HIS A 8 -33.88 17.34 28.00
C HIS A 8 -33.44 15.91 27.57
N ARG A 9 -34.41 15.04 27.33
CA ARG A 9 -34.11 13.66 26.86
C ARG A 9 -33.58 13.64 25.44
N VAL A 10 -34.12 14.45 24.54
CA VAL A 10 -33.66 14.57 23.16
C VAL A 10 -32.27 15.22 23.10
N ALA A 11 -32.03 16.29 23.86
CA ALA A 11 -30.72 16.96 23.94
C ALA A 11 -29.63 16.00 24.50
N MET A 12 -29.95 15.21 25.53
CA MET A 12 -29.03 14.28 26.13
C MET A 12 -28.67 13.10 25.18
N THR A 13 -29.64 12.64 24.37
CA THR A 13 -29.37 11.56 23.36
C THR A 13 -28.49 12.05 22.21
N VAL A 14 -28.70 13.31 21.76
CA VAL A 14 -27.86 13.91 20.71
C VAL A 14 -26.40 14.12 21.18
N ILE A 15 -26.23 14.57 22.43
CA ILE A 15 -24.90 14.77 23.03
C ILE A 15 -24.16 13.43 23.17
N VAL A 16 -24.83 12.36 23.60
CA VAL A 16 -24.24 11.02 23.72
C VAL A 16 -23.86 10.47 22.34
N MET A 17 -24.67 10.65 21.29
CA MET A 17 -24.32 10.26 19.92
C MET A 17 -23.11 11.02 19.37
N LEU A 18 -22.97 12.31 19.65
CA LEU A 18 -21.82 13.10 19.23
C LEU A 18 -20.52 12.66 19.93
N LEU A 19 -20.59 12.29 21.19
CA LEU A 19 -19.43 11.75 21.94
C LEU A 19 -18.99 10.39 21.43
N LEU A 20 -19.91 9.50 21.05
CA LEU A 20 -19.59 8.19 20.49
C LEU A 20 -18.95 8.28 19.10
N ALA A 21 -19.41 9.19 18.24
CA ALA A 21 -18.82 9.42 16.94
C ALA A 21 -17.37 9.95 17.03
N GLY A 22 -17.07 10.82 18.00
CA GLY A 22 -15.71 11.29 18.27
C GLY A 22 -14.77 10.18 18.71
N CYS A 23 -15.20 9.27 19.57
CA CYS A 23 -14.42 8.13 20.06
C CYS A 23 -14.08 7.14 18.93
N VAL A 24 -15.01 6.84 18.03
CA VAL A 24 -14.77 5.93 16.88
C VAL A 24 -13.76 6.55 15.90
N SER A 25 -13.83 7.84 15.66
CA SER A 25 -12.87 8.56 14.80
C SER A 25 -11.46 8.54 15.39
N GLN A 26 -11.34 8.74 16.71
CA GLN A 26 -10.05 8.70 17.40
C GLN A 26 -9.42 7.31 17.39
N GLN A 27 -10.19 6.27 17.65
CA GLN A 27 -9.70 4.89 17.61
C GLN A 27 -9.18 4.49 16.22
N LYS A 28 -9.86 4.90 15.15
CA LYS A 28 -9.39 4.68 13.76
C LYS A 28 -8.08 5.41 13.50
N TYR A 29 -7.97 6.65 13.97
CA TYR A 29 -6.74 7.43 13.84
C TYR A 29 -5.57 6.76 14.57
N ASP A 30 -5.78 6.36 15.81
CA ASP A 30 -4.75 5.74 16.65
C ASP A 30 -4.31 4.36 16.09
N ALA A 31 -5.26 3.57 15.57
CA ALA A 31 -4.97 2.32 14.90
C ALA A 31 -4.11 2.52 13.64
N LEU A 32 -4.43 3.51 12.81
CA LEU A 32 -3.66 3.84 11.62
C LEU A 32 -2.26 4.36 11.99
N GLN A 33 -2.14 5.20 13.03
CA GLN A 33 -0.86 5.66 13.54
C GLN A 33 0.01 4.50 14.03
N SER A 34 -0.55 3.60 14.84
CA SER A 34 0.16 2.43 15.32
C SER A 34 0.69 1.54 14.18
N ARG A 35 -0.08 1.36 13.11
CA ARG A 35 0.36 0.61 11.92
C ARG A 35 1.49 1.31 11.17
N TYR A 36 1.39 2.63 11.02
CA TYR A 36 2.44 3.44 10.43
C TYR A 36 3.77 3.29 11.23
N ASP A 37 3.70 3.39 12.55
CA ASP A 37 4.88 3.27 13.43
C ASP A 37 5.49 1.86 13.35
N GLN A 38 4.65 0.81 13.35
CA GLN A 38 5.10 -0.57 13.20
C GLN A 38 5.80 -0.79 11.85
N LEU A 39 5.23 -0.27 10.75
CA LEU A 39 5.85 -0.37 9.42
C LEU A 39 7.20 0.36 9.39
N ASN A 40 7.28 1.58 9.89
CA ASN A 40 8.54 2.34 9.95
C ASN A 40 9.61 1.62 10.77
N GLN A 41 9.25 1.06 11.93
CA GLN A 41 10.18 0.32 12.76
C GLN A 41 10.63 -0.98 12.08
N THR A 42 9.69 -1.75 11.54
CA THR A 42 9.98 -3.05 10.93
C THR A 42 10.81 -2.92 9.66
N MET A 43 10.59 -1.86 8.86
CA MET A 43 11.25 -1.62 7.58
C MET A 43 12.37 -0.57 7.67
N SER A 44 12.87 -0.29 8.89
CA SER A 44 13.85 0.78 9.11
C SER A 44 15.15 0.62 8.32
N SER A 45 15.61 -0.61 8.10
CA SER A 45 16.80 -0.90 7.29
C SER A 45 16.62 -0.53 5.82
N GLU A 46 15.48 -0.91 5.23
CA GLU A 46 15.13 -0.64 3.83
C GLU A 46 14.85 0.85 3.61
N ILE A 47 14.25 1.52 4.60
CA ILE A 47 14.02 2.98 4.59
C ILE A 47 15.35 3.72 4.65
N THR A 48 16.25 3.33 5.57
CA THR A 48 17.58 3.94 5.70
C THR A 48 18.42 3.75 4.43
N ALA A 49 18.31 2.60 3.77
CA ALA A 49 18.95 2.32 2.49
C ALA A 49 18.29 3.06 1.30
N LYS A 50 17.25 3.86 1.51
CA LYS A 50 16.45 4.56 0.48
C LYS A 50 15.81 3.60 -0.56
N GLN A 51 15.59 2.35 -0.18
CA GLN A 51 14.94 1.33 -1.01
C GLN A 51 13.43 1.27 -0.78
N MET A 52 12.98 1.87 0.32
CA MET A 52 11.58 1.94 0.72
C MET A 52 11.26 3.29 1.34
N HIS A 53 10.03 3.76 1.15
CA HIS A 53 9.47 4.93 1.80
C HIS A 53 8.09 4.62 2.35
N VAL A 54 7.82 5.00 3.59
CA VAL A 54 6.50 4.85 4.22
C VAL A 54 5.96 6.24 4.52
N GLU A 55 4.80 6.54 3.96
CA GLU A 55 4.14 7.83 4.09
C GLU A 55 2.77 7.64 4.75
N ARG A 56 2.48 8.46 5.75
CA ARG A 56 1.15 8.52 6.34
C ARG A 56 0.32 9.58 5.63
N LEU A 57 -0.76 9.14 4.99
CA LEU A 57 -1.81 9.99 4.43
C LEU A 57 -2.93 10.21 5.46
N GLN A 58 -3.88 11.09 5.18
CA GLN A 58 -4.97 11.41 6.10
C GLN A 58 -5.73 10.14 6.57
N ASN A 59 -6.11 9.26 5.63
CA ASN A 59 -6.89 8.05 5.91
C ASN A 59 -6.23 6.77 5.37
N ALA A 60 -4.94 6.81 5.03
CA ALA A 60 -4.23 5.69 4.45
C ALA A 60 -2.74 5.72 4.83
N ILE A 61 -2.08 4.58 4.64
CA ILE A 61 -0.62 4.49 4.64
C ILE A 61 -0.21 4.09 3.23
N LYS A 62 0.75 4.79 2.66
CA LYS A 62 1.37 4.42 1.39
C LYS A 62 2.80 3.94 1.65
N VAL A 63 3.11 2.74 1.18
CA VAL A 63 4.46 2.18 1.19
C VAL A 63 4.95 2.12 -0.25
N THR A 64 5.98 2.88 -0.57
CA THR A 64 6.64 2.87 -1.87
C THR A 64 7.91 2.03 -1.78
N VAL A 65 8.05 1.05 -2.64
CA VAL A 65 9.19 0.13 -2.69
C VAL A 65 9.86 0.26 -4.06
N ASN A 66 11.17 0.49 -4.06
CA ASN A 66 11.96 0.48 -5.29
C ASN A 66 11.93 -0.92 -5.92
N ASP A 67 11.78 -1.01 -7.24
CA ASP A 67 11.70 -2.28 -7.94
C ASP A 67 12.98 -3.13 -7.82
N GLN A 68 14.14 -2.50 -7.71
CA GLN A 68 15.42 -3.20 -7.53
C GLN A 68 15.50 -4.02 -6.23
N LEU A 69 14.73 -3.63 -5.20
CA LEU A 69 14.60 -4.43 -3.98
C LEU A 69 13.75 -5.69 -4.22
N LEU A 70 12.80 -5.61 -5.16
CA LEU A 70 11.80 -6.64 -5.38
C LEU A 70 12.12 -7.58 -6.54
N PHE A 71 12.75 -7.07 -7.59
CA PHE A 71 12.91 -7.81 -8.84
C PHE A 71 14.33 -7.69 -9.40
N PRO A 72 14.90 -8.79 -9.91
CA PRO A 72 16.10 -8.73 -10.72
C PRO A 72 15.87 -7.86 -11.97
N SER A 73 16.93 -7.27 -12.50
CA SER A 73 16.83 -6.47 -13.74
C SER A 73 16.24 -7.32 -14.88
N GLY A 74 15.22 -6.79 -15.53
CA GLY A 74 14.54 -7.49 -16.61
C GLY A 74 13.70 -8.70 -16.16
N ASP A 75 13.24 -8.72 -14.90
CA ASP A 75 12.38 -9.77 -14.36
C ASP A 75 11.13 -9.18 -13.69
N TRP A 76 10.16 -10.05 -13.42
CA TRP A 76 8.92 -9.76 -12.73
C TRP A 76 8.64 -10.73 -11.56
N GLN A 77 9.51 -11.72 -11.35
CA GLN A 77 9.40 -12.68 -10.26
C GLN A 77 10.25 -12.24 -9.07
N MET A 78 9.67 -12.23 -7.89
CA MET A 78 10.40 -11.91 -6.65
C MET A 78 11.32 -13.07 -6.26
N PRO A 79 12.63 -12.84 -6.11
CA PRO A 79 13.54 -13.81 -5.52
C PRO A 79 13.26 -13.99 -4.02
N ALA A 80 13.81 -15.04 -3.42
CA ALA A 80 13.59 -15.34 -2.00
C ALA A 80 13.96 -14.18 -1.06
N THR A 81 14.97 -13.38 -1.40
CA THR A 81 15.37 -12.19 -0.62
C THR A 81 14.30 -11.11 -0.62
N ALA A 82 13.68 -10.85 -1.77
CA ALA A 82 12.55 -9.91 -1.88
C ALA A 82 11.32 -10.42 -1.14
N GLN A 83 11.02 -11.73 -1.25
CA GLN A 83 9.94 -12.37 -0.50
C GLN A 83 10.15 -12.24 1.02
N GLN A 84 11.37 -12.42 1.51
CA GLN A 84 11.69 -12.19 2.92
C GLN A 84 11.45 -10.73 3.34
N THR A 85 11.81 -9.77 2.49
CA THR A 85 11.58 -8.35 2.77
C THR A 85 10.09 -8.02 2.84
N ILE A 86 9.30 -8.41 1.83
CA ILE A 86 7.83 -8.21 1.86
C ILE A 86 7.20 -9.00 3.00
N GLY A 87 7.70 -10.20 3.29
CA GLY A 87 7.25 -11.05 4.41
C GLY A 87 7.31 -10.38 5.78
N LYS A 88 8.25 -9.46 6.02
CA LYS A 88 8.31 -8.68 7.27
C LYS A 88 7.07 -7.81 7.50
N MET A 89 6.37 -7.38 6.43
CA MET A 89 5.14 -6.59 6.55
C MET A 89 3.91 -7.46 6.83
N VAL A 90 3.93 -8.74 6.48
CA VAL A 90 2.77 -9.63 6.59
C VAL A 90 2.17 -9.70 8.01
N PRO A 91 2.94 -9.83 9.10
CA PRO A 91 2.40 -9.82 10.46
C PRO A 91 1.64 -8.54 10.83
N ILE A 92 1.97 -7.42 10.16
CA ILE A 92 1.31 -6.14 10.35
C ILE A 92 0.03 -6.06 9.51
N LEU A 93 0.05 -6.63 8.29
CA LEU A 93 -1.03 -6.54 7.30
C LEU A 93 -2.11 -7.62 7.47
N ALA A 94 -1.73 -8.85 7.78
CA ALA A 94 -2.66 -9.98 7.89
C ALA A 94 -3.79 -9.78 8.93
N PRO A 95 -3.55 -9.14 10.09
CA PRO A 95 -4.63 -8.84 11.04
C PRO A 95 -5.60 -7.74 10.59
N MET A 96 -5.33 -7.03 9.49
CA MET A 96 -6.12 -5.88 9.01
C MET A 96 -7.35 -6.36 8.22
N GLN A 97 -8.39 -6.82 8.91
CA GLN A 97 -9.58 -7.46 8.31
C GLN A 97 -10.59 -6.50 7.67
N GLN A 98 -10.37 -5.19 7.76
CA GLN A 98 -11.25 -4.15 7.20
C GLN A 98 -10.51 -3.13 6.34
N THR A 99 -9.20 -3.31 6.14
CA THR A 99 -8.36 -2.38 5.37
C THR A 99 -8.12 -2.94 3.98
N LYS A 100 -8.52 -2.18 2.97
CA LYS A 100 -8.19 -2.52 1.58
C LYS A 100 -6.71 -2.22 1.31
N ILE A 101 -6.06 -3.14 0.64
CA ILE A 101 -4.66 -3.03 0.23
C ILE A 101 -4.62 -3.01 -1.30
N MET A 102 -4.15 -1.93 -1.88
CA MET A 102 -3.92 -1.82 -3.32
C MET A 102 -2.44 -1.92 -3.60
N VAL A 103 -2.05 -2.84 -4.46
CA VAL A 103 -0.67 -3.03 -4.91
C VAL A 103 -0.57 -2.50 -6.34
N ASN A 104 0.09 -1.37 -6.50
CA ASN A 104 0.22 -0.66 -7.77
C ASN A 104 1.66 -0.78 -8.31
N GLY A 105 1.81 -1.30 -9.53
CA GLY A 105 3.10 -1.44 -10.20
C GLY A 105 3.34 -0.32 -11.22
N TYR A 106 4.56 0.20 -11.26
CA TYR A 106 5.00 1.25 -12.20
C TYR A 106 6.35 0.88 -12.82
N THR A 107 6.60 1.39 -14.03
CA THR A 107 7.89 1.30 -14.71
C THR A 107 8.44 2.70 -15.02
N ASP A 108 9.65 2.75 -15.50
CA ASP A 108 10.14 3.88 -16.29
C ASP A 108 9.57 3.82 -17.73
N ASN A 109 9.97 4.76 -18.59
CA ASN A 109 9.55 4.82 -19.99
C ASN A 109 10.43 4.00 -20.95
N VAL A 110 11.36 3.19 -20.44
CA VAL A 110 12.23 2.36 -21.29
C VAL A 110 11.38 1.24 -21.92
N PRO A 111 11.46 1.04 -23.25
CA PRO A 111 10.73 -0.04 -23.92
C PRO A 111 11.14 -1.42 -23.41
N ILE A 112 10.19 -2.35 -23.47
CA ILE A 112 10.43 -3.75 -23.09
C ILE A 112 11.52 -4.37 -23.96
N GLY A 113 12.51 -4.96 -23.30
CA GLY A 113 13.63 -5.63 -23.98
C GLY A 113 13.26 -7.03 -24.51
N PRO A 114 14.08 -7.57 -25.43
CA PRO A 114 13.80 -8.88 -26.08
C PRO A 114 13.67 -10.06 -25.10
N GLY A 115 14.33 -9.99 -23.94
CA GLY A 115 14.25 -11.03 -22.90
C GLY A 115 12.85 -11.18 -22.34
N LEU A 116 12.24 -10.08 -21.96
CA LEU A 116 10.86 -10.03 -21.46
C LEU A 116 9.84 -10.31 -22.58
N MET A 117 10.09 -9.83 -23.82
CA MET A 117 9.21 -10.11 -24.96
C MET A 117 9.10 -11.63 -25.21
N ARG A 118 10.19 -12.39 -25.11
CA ARG A 118 10.16 -13.85 -25.24
C ARG A 118 9.36 -14.55 -24.13
N GLN A 119 9.16 -13.89 -23.01
CA GLN A 119 8.32 -14.36 -21.90
C GLN A 119 6.86 -13.89 -22.02
N GLY A 120 6.48 -13.25 -23.12
CA GLY A 120 5.12 -12.73 -23.35
C GLY A 120 4.85 -11.37 -22.68
N ILE A 121 5.88 -10.70 -22.17
CA ILE A 121 5.76 -9.35 -21.63
C ILE A 121 5.97 -8.35 -22.76
N THR A 122 4.88 -7.79 -23.29
CA THR A 122 4.90 -7.01 -24.52
C THR A 122 4.89 -5.49 -24.30
N SER A 123 4.64 -5.03 -23.09
CA SER A 123 4.59 -3.61 -22.75
C SER A 123 4.92 -3.34 -21.27
N ASN A 124 5.24 -2.10 -20.96
CA ASN A 124 5.43 -1.63 -19.58
C ASN A 124 4.16 -1.84 -18.72
N LEU A 125 2.98 -1.73 -19.32
CA LEU A 125 1.72 -2.02 -18.64
C LEU A 125 1.65 -3.50 -18.22
N VAL A 126 1.99 -4.42 -19.11
CA VAL A 126 2.00 -5.87 -18.81
C VAL A 126 3.06 -6.19 -17.76
N LEU A 127 4.27 -5.59 -17.86
CA LEU A 127 5.34 -5.80 -16.88
C LEU A 127 4.91 -5.35 -15.48
N SER A 128 4.40 -4.13 -15.37
CA SER A 128 3.98 -3.57 -14.09
C SER A 128 2.80 -4.34 -13.48
N GLN A 129 1.85 -4.84 -14.30
CA GLN A 129 0.78 -5.70 -13.83
C GLN A 129 1.34 -7.02 -13.26
N LYS A 130 2.22 -7.70 -13.99
CA LYS A 130 2.86 -8.95 -13.53
C LYS A 130 3.61 -8.78 -12.21
N ARG A 131 4.31 -7.66 -12.03
CA ARG A 131 5.02 -7.32 -10.80
C ARG A 131 4.07 -7.07 -9.63
N ALA A 132 3.00 -6.30 -9.84
CA ALA A 132 1.97 -6.07 -8.83
C ALA A 132 1.27 -7.37 -8.43
N ASP A 133 0.91 -8.23 -9.40
CA ASP A 133 0.30 -9.54 -9.16
C ASP A 133 1.23 -10.45 -8.34
N ASN A 134 2.53 -10.43 -8.64
CA ASN A 134 3.50 -11.28 -7.93
C ASN A 134 3.62 -10.88 -6.45
N VAL A 135 3.68 -9.58 -6.15
CA VAL A 135 3.67 -9.07 -4.76
C VAL A 135 2.36 -9.42 -4.06
N MET A 136 1.21 -9.15 -4.70
CA MET A 136 -0.11 -9.48 -4.14
C MET A 136 -0.24 -10.98 -3.83
N ASN A 137 0.07 -11.84 -4.80
CA ASN A 137 -0.05 -13.29 -4.65
C ASN A 137 0.85 -13.82 -3.53
N PHE A 138 2.07 -13.29 -3.40
CA PHE A 138 2.94 -13.62 -2.29
C PHE A 138 2.32 -13.22 -0.95
N MET A 139 1.83 -11.99 -0.79
CA MET A 139 1.18 -11.53 0.45
C MET A 139 -0.02 -12.42 0.83
N VAL A 140 -0.85 -12.78 -0.16
CA VAL A 140 -2.00 -13.68 0.04
C VAL A 140 -1.54 -15.08 0.47
N SER A 141 -0.48 -15.63 -0.15
CA SER A 141 0.08 -16.92 0.23
C SER A 141 0.62 -16.94 1.67
N GLN A 142 0.97 -15.79 2.20
CA GLN A 142 1.45 -15.61 3.57
C GLN A 142 0.33 -15.28 4.57
N GLY A 143 -0.95 -15.27 4.15
CA GLY A 143 -2.10 -15.12 5.04
C GLY A 143 -2.79 -13.76 5.04
N VAL A 144 -2.41 -12.84 4.15
CA VAL A 144 -3.18 -11.62 3.91
C VAL A 144 -4.51 -11.99 3.22
N ASN A 145 -5.62 -11.43 3.69
CA ASN A 145 -6.94 -11.74 3.17
C ASN A 145 -7.10 -11.34 1.71
N SER A 146 -7.29 -12.32 0.82
CA SER A 146 -7.38 -12.11 -0.64
C SER A 146 -8.56 -11.22 -1.06
N SER A 147 -9.64 -11.15 -0.28
CA SER A 147 -10.78 -10.27 -0.58
C SER A 147 -10.50 -8.78 -0.34
N LEU A 148 -9.41 -8.47 0.36
CA LEU A 148 -9.00 -7.11 0.71
C LEU A 148 -7.80 -6.61 -0.10
N VAL A 149 -7.16 -7.48 -0.88
CA VAL A 149 -5.98 -7.11 -1.69
C VAL A 149 -6.34 -7.08 -3.16
N SER A 150 -5.89 -6.05 -3.86
CA SER A 150 -5.98 -5.93 -5.32
C SER A 150 -4.63 -5.51 -5.90
N ALA A 151 -4.37 -5.87 -7.16
CA ALA A 151 -3.16 -5.49 -7.87
C ALA A 151 -3.50 -4.79 -9.18
N GLN A 152 -2.75 -3.73 -9.52
CA GLN A 152 -2.91 -3.00 -10.76
C GLN A 152 -1.55 -2.54 -11.30
N GLY A 153 -1.32 -2.76 -12.61
CA GLY A 153 -0.22 -2.18 -13.36
C GLY A 153 -0.60 -0.86 -13.99
N PHE A 154 0.33 0.09 -13.98
CA PHE A 154 0.17 1.41 -14.59
C PHE A 154 1.21 1.66 -15.69
N GLY A 155 2.17 0.76 -15.91
CA GLY A 155 3.26 0.97 -16.85
C GLY A 155 4.08 2.20 -16.46
N ASP A 156 4.41 3.02 -17.44
CA ASP A 156 5.13 4.28 -17.31
C ASP A 156 4.22 5.50 -17.06
N ALA A 157 2.94 5.27 -16.80
CA ALA A 157 2.02 6.31 -16.36
C ALA A 157 2.37 6.81 -14.95
N ASN A 158 2.07 8.09 -14.68
CA ASN A 158 2.27 8.74 -13.37
C ASN A 158 3.74 8.70 -12.88
N PRO A 159 4.71 9.20 -13.65
CA PRO A 159 6.10 9.29 -13.21
C PRO A 159 6.22 10.22 -11.99
N VAL A 160 7.04 9.83 -11.02
CA VAL A 160 7.34 10.62 -9.82
C VAL A 160 8.63 11.42 -9.95
N ALA A 161 9.41 11.14 -11.00
CA ALA A 161 10.64 11.83 -11.35
C ALA A 161 10.82 11.90 -12.87
N PRO A 162 11.69 12.79 -13.40
CA PRO A 162 11.99 12.85 -14.83
C PRO A 162 12.53 11.52 -15.37
N ASN A 163 12.08 11.08 -16.54
CA ASN A 163 12.52 9.85 -17.20
C ASN A 163 13.78 10.03 -18.06
N ASP A 164 14.32 11.23 -18.12
CA ASP A 164 15.54 11.60 -18.89
C ASP A 164 16.84 11.36 -18.11
N THR A 165 16.75 10.99 -16.82
CA THR A 165 17.88 10.63 -15.97
C THR A 165 17.77 9.21 -15.45
N ALA A 166 18.91 8.55 -15.23
CA ALA A 166 18.95 7.20 -14.67
C ALA A 166 18.35 7.15 -13.24
N GLU A 167 18.60 8.19 -12.45
CA GLU A 167 18.06 8.34 -11.10
C GLU A 167 16.54 8.50 -11.12
N GLY A 168 16.01 9.31 -12.03
CA GLY A 168 14.57 9.50 -12.18
C GLY A 168 13.87 8.23 -12.66
N GLN A 169 14.45 7.54 -13.65
CA GLN A 169 13.96 6.23 -14.09
C GLN A 169 13.94 5.22 -12.93
N ALA A 170 14.98 5.19 -12.09
CA ALA A 170 15.02 4.32 -10.92
C ALA A 170 13.91 4.63 -9.90
N GLN A 171 13.55 5.91 -9.73
CA GLN A 171 12.42 6.32 -8.87
C GLN A 171 11.07 5.94 -9.48
N ASN A 172 10.94 5.99 -10.80
CA ASN A 172 9.71 5.63 -11.51
C ASN A 172 9.46 4.12 -11.46
N ARG A 173 10.50 3.28 -11.51
CA ARG A 173 10.40 1.83 -11.30
C ARG A 173 10.11 1.51 -9.84
N ARG A 174 8.85 1.36 -9.50
CA ARG A 174 8.41 1.15 -8.12
C ARG A 174 7.15 0.30 -8.02
N VAL A 175 6.93 -0.23 -6.82
CA VAL A 175 5.64 -0.78 -6.40
C VAL A 175 5.14 0.05 -5.21
N GLU A 176 3.89 0.47 -5.27
CA GLU A 176 3.22 1.17 -4.18
C GLU A 176 2.16 0.28 -3.56
N LEU A 177 2.20 0.13 -2.24
CA LEU A 177 1.14 -0.50 -1.46
C LEU A 177 0.37 0.61 -0.74
N THR A 178 -0.91 0.76 -1.03
CA THR A 178 -1.80 1.70 -0.35
C THR A 178 -2.74 0.95 0.56
N LEU A 179 -2.61 1.17 1.86
CA LEU A 179 -3.45 0.62 2.91
C LEU A 179 -4.53 1.67 3.23
N ALA A 180 -5.68 1.57 2.59
CA ALA A 180 -6.79 2.48 2.80
C ALA A 180 -7.69 1.92 3.91
N GLY A 181 -7.82 2.66 5.02
CA GLY A 181 -8.84 2.35 6.02
C GLY A 181 -10.21 2.38 5.36
N SER A 182 -11.10 1.42 5.72
CA SER A 182 -12.49 1.49 5.31
C SER A 182 -13.09 2.78 5.87
N GLY A 183 -13.13 3.82 5.03
CA GLY A 183 -13.93 4.98 5.31
C GLY A 183 -15.41 4.55 5.22
N ASN A 184 -16.07 4.37 6.32
CA ASN A 184 -17.52 4.51 6.54
C ASN A 184 -17.69 5.17 7.89
#